data_e32f8856238b336620df622a7a135eef
#
_entry.id   e32f8856238b336620df622a7a135eef
#
_cell.length_a   1.000
_cell.length_b   1.000
_cell.length_c   1.000
_cell.angle_alpha   90.00
_cell.angle_beta   90.00
_cell.angle_gamma   90.00
#
_symmetry.space_group_name_H-M   'P 1'
#
loop_
_entity.id
_entity.type
_entity.pdbx_description
1 polymer ?
#
loop_
_entity_poly.entity_id
_entity_poly.type
_entity_poly.pdbx_seq_one_letter_code
_entity_poly.pdbx_strand_id
1 'polypeptide(L)'
;DSGNPEKKNPYEKCLRCLGELVGSYDFEHRIAMLGYGGVIPSTGETSHCFPISLTNNPYCNGIEEAIKQYKNSLPKIVLDGPTYFFPIFKENLSMIKYDAKCPTSIYHLLVIITDGTIHDLDEMKRQLIKNQDSPISVCIIGVGDENFSKMYQLDCRTKRLEDKNANKSDRDICQFVRYKDFRDNPDKIAEHLLTIIPS
;
A
#
# COMPACT_ATOMS: atom_id res chain seq x y z
N ASP A 1 -21.86 -11.63 0.77
CA ASP A 1 -22.90 -10.74 1.37
C ASP A 1 -22.97 -9.39 0.65
N SER A 2 -23.32 -9.44 -0.64
CA SER A 2 -23.36 -8.28 -1.55
C SER A 2 -24.78 -7.65 -1.67
N GLY A 3 -25.64 -7.83 -0.68
CA GLY A 3 -27.04 -7.42 -0.76
C GLY A 3 -27.43 -6.12 -0.05
N ASN A 4 -26.53 -5.47 0.68
CA ASN A 4 -26.87 -4.21 1.36
C ASN A 4 -25.98 -3.07 0.84
N PRO A 5 -26.53 -2.07 0.10
CA PRO A 5 -25.78 -0.94 -0.43
C PRO A 5 -25.13 -0.04 0.64
N GLU A 6 -25.49 -0.16 1.91
CA GLU A 6 -24.90 0.60 3.01
C GLU A 6 -23.67 -0.05 3.64
N LYS A 7 -23.35 -1.32 3.34
CA LYS A 7 -22.13 -1.98 3.83
C LYS A 7 -20.98 -1.86 2.83
N LYS A 8 -20.41 -0.67 2.67
CA LYS A 8 -19.09 -0.53 2.03
C LYS A 8 -18.10 -1.43 2.76
N ASN A 9 -17.33 -2.23 1.99
CA ASN A 9 -16.32 -3.09 2.60
C ASN A 9 -15.19 -2.23 3.21
N PRO A 10 -14.41 -2.75 4.18
CA PRO A 10 -13.36 -1.99 4.85
C PRO A 10 -12.31 -1.40 3.89
N TYR A 11 -11.99 -2.10 2.80
CA TYR A 11 -11.04 -1.62 1.78
C TYR A 11 -11.57 -0.38 1.05
N GLU A 12 -12.86 -0.39 0.63
CA GLU A 12 -13.46 0.78 -0.01
C GLU A 12 -13.50 1.98 0.93
N LYS A 13 -13.83 1.77 2.20
CA LYS A 13 -13.82 2.83 3.21
C LYS A 13 -12.42 3.41 3.37
N CYS A 14 -11.42 2.55 3.45
CA CYS A 14 -10.02 2.96 3.56
C CYS A 14 -9.59 3.76 2.32
N LEU A 15 -9.90 3.31 1.11
CA LEU A 15 -9.60 4.03 -0.14
C LEU A 15 -10.23 5.42 -0.15
N ARG A 16 -11.47 5.58 0.32
CA ARG A 16 -12.13 6.89 0.38
C ARG A 16 -11.43 7.86 1.33
N CYS A 17 -11.03 7.39 2.52
CA CYS A 17 -10.25 8.19 3.46
C CYS A 17 -8.91 8.65 2.86
N LEU A 18 -8.25 7.78 2.08
CA LEU A 18 -7.03 8.13 1.37
C LEU A 18 -7.26 9.14 0.24
N GLY A 19 -8.43 9.10 -0.40
CA GLY A 19 -8.77 10.02 -1.49
C GLY A 19 -8.85 11.48 -1.05
N GLU A 20 -9.34 11.74 0.13
CA GLU A 20 -9.37 13.08 0.72
C GLU A 20 -7.96 13.64 0.95
N LEU A 21 -7.03 12.76 1.37
CA LEU A 21 -5.63 13.11 1.53
C LEU A 21 -4.97 13.44 0.19
N VAL A 22 -5.07 12.52 -0.77
CA VAL A 22 -4.40 12.62 -2.07
C VAL A 22 -4.91 13.85 -2.83
N GLY A 23 -6.22 14.13 -2.78
CA GLY A 23 -6.81 15.31 -3.43
C GLY A 23 -6.21 16.64 -2.96
N SER A 24 -5.61 16.69 -1.77
CA SER A 24 -5.00 17.89 -1.21
C SER A 24 -3.53 18.07 -1.57
N TYR A 25 -2.82 16.98 -1.96
CA TYR A 25 -1.36 16.98 -2.15
C TYR A 25 -0.91 16.57 -3.56
N ASP A 26 -1.75 15.88 -4.31
CA ASP A 26 -1.43 15.41 -5.66
C ASP A 26 -2.16 16.23 -6.71
N PHE A 27 -1.48 17.20 -7.30
CA PHE A 27 -2.01 18.07 -8.37
C PHE A 27 -2.34 17.28 -9.66
N GLU A 28 -1.65 16.16 -9.91
CA GLU A 28 -1.90 15.35 -11.10
C GLU A 28 -3.03 14.33 -10.88
N HIS A 29 -3.47 14.12 -9.66
CA HIS A 29 -4.48 13.14 -9.25
C HIS A 29 -4.21 11.71 -9.79
N ARG A 30 -2.92 11.35 -9.99
CA ARG A 30 -2.50 10.07 -10.55
C ARG A 30 -2.19 9.07 -9.43
N ILE A 31 -3.06 8.09 -9.27
CA ILE A 31 -2.91 7.03 -8.28
C ILE A 31 -2.53 5.73 -8.98
N ALA A 32 -1.37 5.16 -8.67
CA ALA A 32 -1.03 3.82 -9.13
C ALA A 32 -1.71 2.77 -8.23
N MET A 33 -2.58 1.95 -8.82
CA MET A 33 -3.31 0.88 -8.12
C MET A 33 -2.78 -0.48 -8.51
N LEU A 34 -2.16 -1.15 -7.55
CA LEU A 34 -1.62 -2.50 -7.72
C LEU A 34 -2.33 -3.49 -6.81
N GLY A 35 -2.61 -4.68 -7.33
CA GLY A 35 -3.10 -5.83 -6.58
C GLY A 35 -2.00 -6.83 -6.29
N TYR A 36 -2.19 -7.67 -5.29
CA TYR A 36 -1.30 -8.76 -4.92
C TYR A 36 -2.08 -9.96 -4.37
N GLY A 37 -1.47 -11.16 -4.46
CA GLY A 37 -2.08 -12.38 -3.94
C GLY A 37 -3.37 -12.77 -4.66
N GLY A 38 -3.34 -12.77 -5.98
CA GLY A 38 -4.49 -13.15 -6.79
C GLY A 38 -4.12 -13.86 -8.10
N VAL A 39 -4.97 -14.77 -8.52
CA VAL A 39 -4.88 -15.42 -9.83
C VAL A 39 -5.40 -14.46 -10.88
N ILE A 40 -4.54 -14.12 -11.84
CA ILE A 40 -4.88 -13.20 -12.92
C ILE A 40 -5.61 -13.94 -14.04
N PRO A 41 -6.78 -13.46 -14.49
CA PRO A 41 -7.56 -14.16 -15.53
C PRO A 41 -6.81 -14.39 -16.84
N SER A 42 -5.90 -13.49 -17.21
CA SER A 42 -5.17 -13.56 -18.48
C SER A 42 -4.07 -14.63 -18.51
N THR A 43 -3.50 -14.99 -17.36
CA THR A 43 -2.43 -15.98 -17.25
C THR A 43 -2.86 -17.26 -16.56
N GLY A 44 -3.90 -17.21 -15.73
CA GLY A 44 -4.30 -18.31 -14.85
C GLY A 44 -3.31 -18.58 -13.71
N GLU A 45 -2.34 -17.69 -13.49
CA GLU A 45 -1.29 -17.82 -12.47
C GLU A 45 -1.47 -16.81 -11.34
N THR A 46 -1.02 -17.19 -10.14
CA THR A 46 -0.98 -16.29 -8.99
C THR A 46 0.07 -15.22 -9.21
N SER A 47 -0.33 -13.95 -9.05
CA SER A 47 0.57 -12.81 -9.07
C SER A 47 0.53 -12.04 -7.76
N HIS A 48 1.71 -11.55 -7.36
CA HIS A 48 1.87 -10.71 -6.17
C HIS A 48 2.17 -9.24 -6.54
N CYS A 49 2.03 -8.89 -7.81
CA CYS A 49 2.08 -7.50 -8.30
C CYS A 49 1.45 -7.41 -9.68
N PHE A 50 0.28 -6.79 -9.78
CA PHE A 50 -0.41 -6.57 -11.04
C PHE A 50 -1.26 -5.30 -10.98
N PRO A 51 -1.44 -4.59 -12.10
CA PRO A 51 -2.36 -3.47 -12.15
C PRO A 51 -3.80 -3.90 -11.82
N ILE A 52 -4.45 -3.19 -10.90
CA ILE A 52 -5.83 -3.54 -10.49
C ILE A 52 -6.83 -3.41 -11.64
N SER A 53 -6.51 -2.61 -12.65
CA SER A 53 -7.27 -2.50 -13.90
C SER A 53 -7.30 -3.79 -14.73
N LEU A 54 -6.40 -4.76 -14.44
CA LEU A 54 -6.13 -5.94 -15.25
C LEU A 54 -5.66 -5.62 -16.69
N THR A 55 -5.11 -4.43 -16.87
CA THR A 55 -4.43 -3.95 -18.09
C THR A 55 -2.96 -3.68 -17.79
N ASN A 56 -2.20 -3.17 -18.78
CA ASN A 56 -0.80 -2.78 -18.55
C ASN A 56 -0.65 -1.40 -17.86
N ASN A 57 -1.75 -0.68 -17.63
CA ASN A 57 -1.71 0.64 -17.01
C ASN A 57 -2.15 0.54 -15.53
N PRO A 58 -1.26 0.81 -14.56
CA PRO A 58 -1.61 0.82 -13.15
C PRO A 58 -2.29 2.11 -12.70
N TYR A 59 -2.26 3.17 -13.51
CA TYR A 59 -2.70 4.50 -13.07
C TYR A 59 -4.19 4.71 -13.20
N CYS A 60 -4.76 5.34 -12.17
CA CYS A 60 -6.13 5.83 -12.09
C CYS A 60 -6.12 7.35 -11.98
N ASN A 61 -7.12 8.01 -12.55
CA ASN A 61 -7.32 9.44 -12.42
C ASN A 61 -8.20 9.71 -11.19
N GLY A 62 -7.55 9.88 -10.05
CA GLY A 62 -8.20 10.13 -8.77
C GLY A 62 -8.83 8.90 -8.12
N ILE A 63 -9.35 9.12 -6.91
CA ILE A 63 -9.81 8.03 -6.03
C ILE A 63 -11.10 7.36 -6.51
N GLU A 64 -11.99 8.08 -7.15
CA GLU A 64 -13.26 7.49 -7.62
C GLU A 64 -13.02 6.48 -8.75
N GLU A 65 -12.07 6.77 -9.64
CA GLU A 65 -11.66 5.80 -10.65
C GLU A 65 -10.96 4.60 -10.01
N ALA A 66 -10.07 4.82 -9.04
CA ALA A 66 -9.40 3.77 -8.29
C ALA A 66 -10.41 2.81 -7.62
N ILE A 67 -11.43 3.35 -6.94
CA ILE A 67 -12.52 2.56 -6.32
C ILE A 67 -13.33 1.81 -7.38
N LYS A 68 -13.63 2.45 -8.50
CA LYS A 68 -14.34 1.80 -9.61
C LYS A 68 -13.54 0.64 -10.18
N GLN A 69 -12.25 0.81 -10.42
CA GLN A 69 -11.37 -0.25 -10.92
C GLN A 69 -11.27 -1.40 -9.92
N TYR A 70 -11.08 -1.10 -8.62
CA TYR A 70 -11.09 -2.09 -7.55
C TYR A 70 -12.37 -2.95 -7.56
N LYS A 71 -13.55 -2.33 -7.60
CA LYS A 71 -14.84 -3.05 -7.65
C LYS A 71 -14.99 -3.91 -8.90
N ASN A 72 -14.50 -3.43 -10.03
CA ASN A 72 -14.61 -4.13 -11.31
C ASN A 72 -13.65 -5.32 -11.42
N SER A 73 -12.53 -5.29 -10.71
CA SER A 73 -11.53 -6.36 -10.72
C SER A 73 -11.87 -7.50 -9.75
N LEU A 74 -12.42 -7.18 -8.58
CA LEU A 74 -12.69 -8.17 -7.53
C LEU A 74 -13.44 -9.43 -8.03
N PRO A 75 -14.53 -9.36 -8.81
CA PRO A 75 -15.23 -10.56 -9.27
C PRO A 75 -14.46 -11.36 -10.32
N LYS A 76 -13.34 -10.82 -10.84
CA LYS A 76 -12.53 -11.44 -11.89
C LYS A 76 -11.25 -12.10 -11.34
N ILE A 77 -10.88 -11.80 -10.10
CA ILE A 77 -9.66 -12.27 -9.46
C ILE A 77 -10.05 -13.31 -8.42
N VAL A 78 -9.36 -14.44 -8.42
CA VAL A 78 -9.43 -15.42 -7.34
C VAL A 78 -8.28 -15.10 -6.38
N LEU A 79 -8.63 -14.76 -5.13
CA LEU A 79 -7.61 -14.49 -4.11
C LEU A 79 -6.85 -15.77 -3.80
N ASP A 80 -5.54 -15.68 -3.76
CA ASP A 80 -4.63 -16.80 -3.54
C ASP A 80 -3.40 -16.35 -2.73
N GLY A 81 -2.94 -17.24 -1.84
CA GLY A 81 -1.77 -16.99 -1.00
C GLY A 81 -0.47 -17.48 -1.64
N PRO A 82 0.66 -17.20 -1.02
CA PRO A 82 0.89 -16.39 0.19
C PRO A 82 0.84 -14.86 -0.05
N THR A 83 0.79 -14.07 1.04
CA THR A 83 0.81 -12.60 0.98
C THR A 83 2.25 -12.11 0.95
N TYR A 84 2.70 -11.56 -0.17
CA TYR A 84 4.02 -10.97 -0.35
C TYR A 84 3.90 -9.47 -0.64
N PHE A 85 4.67 -8.64 0.11
CA PHE A 85 4.72 -7.20 -0.08
C PHE A 85 5.92 -6.74 -0.90
N PHE A 86 7.00 -7.50 -0.89
CA PHE A 86 8.20 -7.11 -1.63
C PHE A 86 7.98 -6.95 -3.13
N PRO A 87 7.17 -7.76 -3.84
CA PRO A 87 6.89 -7.52 -5.26
C PRO A 87 6.29 -6.14 -5.54
N ILE A 88 5.35 -5.68 -4.71
CA ILE A 88 4.76 -4.33 -4.81
C ILE A 88 5.80 -3.25 -4.52
N PHE A 89 6.58 -3.42 -3.44
CA PHE A 89 7.65 -2.48 -3.09
C PHE A 89 8.70 -2.38 -4.20
N LYS A 90 9.10 -3.50 -4.81
CA LYS A 90 10.03 -3.56 -5.94
C LYS A 90 9.49 -2.81 -7.16
N GLU A 91 8.21 -2.97 -7.46
CA GLU A 91 7.57 -2.24 -8.57
C GLU A 91 7.58 -0.73 -8.31
N ASN A 92 7.25 -0.31 -7.08
CA ASN A 92 7.33 1.11 -6.71
C ASN A 92 8.76 1.66 -6.83
N LEU A 93 9.79 0.91 -6.45
CA LEU A 93 11.19 1.31 -6.68
C LEU A 93 11.52 1.47 -8.18
N SER A 94 10.87 0.70 -9.05
CA SER A 94 11.01 0.84 -10.51
C SER A 94 10.34 2.12 -10.99
N MET A 95 9.18 2.47 -10.45
CA MET A 95 8.49 3.74 -10.72
C MET A 95 9.36 4.94 -10.28
N ILE A 96 9.95 4.90 -9.09
CA ILE A 96 10.87 5.94 -8.60
C ILE A 96 12.05 6.15 -9.56
N LYS A 97 12.66 5.07 -10.03
CA LYS A 97 13.76 5.16 -11.02
C LYS A 97 13.33 5.76 -12.35
N TYR A 98 12.10 5.55 -12.75
CA TYR A 98 11.53 6.16 -13.94
C TYR A 98 11.31 7.66 -13.72
N ASP A 99 10.68 8.02 -12.60
CA ASP A 99 10.35 9.40 -12.25
C ASP A 99 11.58 10.25 -11.95
N ALA A 100 12.69 9.64 -11.46
CA ALA A 100 13.97 10.32 -11.29
C ALA A 100 14.57 10.90 -12.59
N LYS A 101 14.04 10.53 -13.76
CA LYS A 101 14.39 11.13 -15.05
C LYS A 101 13.59 12.40 -15.36
N CYS A 102 12.55 12.68 -14.58
CA CYS A 102 11.75 13.90 -14.71
C CYS A 102 12.46 15.09 -14.03
N PRO A 103 12.27 16.32 -14.51
CA PRO A 103 12.90 17.51 -13.92
C PRO A 103 12.32 17.87 -12.54
N THR A 104 11.15 17.35 -12.20
CA THR A 104 10.46 17.57 -10.92
C THR A 104 10.81 16.46 -9.94
N SER A 105 11.16 16.84 -8.71
CA SER A 105 11.35 15.85 -7.63
C SER A 105 10.00 15.27 -7.21
N ILE A 106 9.84 13.96 -7.36
CA ILE A 106 8.63 13.24 -6.96
C ILE A 106 8.95 12.40 -5.73
N TYR A 107 8.13 12.52 -4.69
CA TYR A 107 8.17 11.68 -3.51
C TYR A 107 7.04 10.65 -3.56
N HIS A 108 7.36 9.39 -3.30
CA HIS A 108 6.39 8.30 -3.36
C HIS A 108 5.86 7.96 -1.96
N LEU A 109 4.54 7.91 -1.84
CA LEU A 109 3.87 7.34 -0.68
C LEU A 109 3.24 6.00 -1.10
N LEU A 110 3.86 4.89 -0.69
CA LEU A 110 3.31 3.55 -0.92
C LEU A 110 2.37 3.18 0.22
N VAL A 111 1.08 3.05 -0.08
CA VAL A 111 0.08 2.58 0.89
C VAL A 111 -0.31 1.15 0.58
N ILE A 112 -0.08 0.24 1.52
CA ILE A 112 -0.46 -1.19 1.43
C ILE A 112 -1.66 -1.43 2.34
N ILE A 113 -2.80 -1.81 1.76
CA ILE A 113 -4.00 -2.16 2.52
C ILE A 113 -4.09 -3.69 2.57
N THR A 114 -4.16 -4.26 3.77
CA THR A 114 -4.12 -5.71 3.97
C THR A 114 -5.06 -6.15 5.10
N ASP A 115 -5.65 -7.33 4.95
CA ASP A 115 -6.43 -8.00 6.00
C ASP A 115 -5.72 -9.21 6.60
N GLY A 116 -4.47 -9.46 6.20
CA GLY A 116 -3.76 -10.67 6.58
C GLY A 116 -2.33 -10.46 7.04
N THR A 117 -1.66 -11.59 7.23
CA THR A 117 -0.27 -11.62 7.67
C THR A 117 0.69 -11.62 6.49
N ILE A 118 1.83 -10.95 6.66
CA ILE A 118 2.92 -10.95 5.68
C ILE A 118 3.73 -12.26 5.75
N HIS A 119 4.13 -12.79 4.60
CA HIS A 119 4.94 -14.02 4.50
C HIS A 119 6.40 -13.74 4.12
N ASP A 120 6.72 -12.57 3.58
CA ASP A 120 8.07 -12.13 3.21
C ASP A 120 8.64 -11.04 4.14
N LEU A 121 8.31 -11.10 5.43
CA LEU A 121 8.67 -10.09 6.44
C LEU A 121 10.17 -9.76 6.45
N ASP A 122 11.02 -10.79 6.46
CA ASP A 122 12.49 -10.59 6.54
C ASP A 122 13.03 -9.93 5.28
N GLU A 123 12.52 -10.34 4.12
CA GLU A 123 12.87 -9.72 2.84
C GLU A 123 12.41 -8.26 2.81
N MET A 124 11.18 -7.99 3.25
CA MET A 124 10.65 -6.63 3.30
C MET A 124 11.48 -5.73 4.22
N LYS A 125 11.86 -6.20 5.43
CA LYS A 125 12.77 -5.48 6.33
C LYS A 125 14.09 -5.13 5.66
N ARG A 126 14.75 -6.13 5.06
CA ARG A 126 16.02 -5.96 4.37
C ARG A 126 15.93 -4.94 3.24
N GLN A 127 14.86 -4.98 2.47
CA GLN A 127 14.66 -4.08 1.33
C GLN A 127 14.31 -2.65 1.76
N LEU A 128 13.53 -2.48 2.82
CA LEU A 128 13.25 -1.17 3.40
C LEU A 128 14.55 -0.50 3.87
N ILE A 129 15.38 -1.22 4.64
CA ILE A 129 16.67 -0.70 5.13
C ILE A 129 17.59 -0.36 3.96
N LYS A 130 17.71 -1.26 2.97
CA LYS A 130 18.58 -1.05 1.80
C LYS A 130 18.19 0.17 0.96
N ASN A 131 16.91 0.50 0.89
CA ASN A 131 16.38 1.57 0.04
C ASN A 131 15.90 2.79 0.85
N GLN A 132 16.34 2.94 2.10
CA GLN A 132 15.88 4.03 2.96
C GLN A 132 16.20 5.44 2.45
N ASP A 133 17.24 5.59 1.62
CA ASP A 133 17.61 6.87 1.01
C ASP A 133 16.78 7.21 -0.25
N SER A 134 15.95 6.30 -0.70
CA SER A 134 15.04 6.56 -1.83
C SER A 134 13.90 7.49 -1.39
N PRO A 135 13.35 8.31 -2.30
CA PRO A 135 12.25 9.23 -1.99
C PRO A 135 10.92 8.47 -1.84
N ILE A 136 10.83 7.64 -0.81
CA ILE A 136 9.66 6.80 -0.51
C ILE A 136 9.39 6.71 0.98
N SER A 137 8.12 6.71 1.33
CA SER A 137 7.61 6.22 2.61
C SER A 137 6.57 5.12 2.37
N VAL A 138 6.52 4.16 3.29
CA VAL A 138 5.59 3.04 3.22
C VAL A 138 4.63 3.10 4.40
N CYS A 139 3.33 3.06 4.13
CA CYS A 139 2.32 2.92 5.16
C CYS A 139 1.52 1.65 4.94
N ILE A 140 1.42 0.83 5.98
CA ILE A 140 0.62 -0.39 5.95
C ILE A 140 -0.64 -0.15 6.77
N ILE A 141 -1.82 -0.37 6.16
CA ILE A 141 -3.11 -0.23 6.82
C ILE A 141 -3.74 -1.62 6.95
N GLY A 142 -3.85 -2.08 8.20
CA GLY A 142 -4.53 -3.33 8.52
C GLY A 142 -6.04 -3.15 8.59
N VAL A 143 -6.80 -3.87 7.76
CA VAL A 143 -8.27 -3.90 7.78
C VAL A 143 -8.76 -5.22 8.35
N GLY A 144 -9.88 -5.22 9.08
CA GLY A 144 -10.38 -6.43 9.76
C GLY A 144 -9.77 -6.64 11.14
N ASP A 145 -9.92 -7.88 11.65
CA ASP A 145 -9.57 -8.25 13.03
C ASP A 145 -8.48 -9.34 13.13
N GLU A 146 -7.73 -9.53 12.05
CA GLU A 146 -6.65 -10.50 11.98
C GLU A 146 -5.46 -10.16 12.90
N ASN A 147 -4.56 -11.11 13.07
CA ASN A 147 -3.35 -10.93 13.87
C ASN A 147 -2.27 -10.16 13.08
N PHE A 148 -2.09 -8.89 13.41
CA PHE A 148 -1.10 -8.01 12.79
C PHE A 148 0.27 -7.99 13.51
N SER A 149 0.59 -8.97 14.36
CA SER A 149 1.85 -8.98 15.13
C SER A 149 3.12 -8.85 14.27
N LYS A 150 3.10 -9.40 13.05
CA LYS A 150 4.20 -9.24 12.08
C LYS A 150 4.25 -7.84 11.47
N MET A 151 3.11 -7.17 11.30
CA MET A 151 3.06 -5.81 10.75
C MET A 151 3.66 -4.78 11.73
N TYR A 152 3.42 -4.97 13.03
CA TYR A 152 4.07 -4.15 14.07
C TYR A 152 5.60 -4.24 14.05
N GLN A 153 6.18 -5.32 13.49
CA GLN A 153 7.62 -5.45 13.33
C GLN A 153 8.18 -4.62 12.17
N LEU A 154 7.32 -4.10 11.29
CA LEU A 154 7.68 -3.16 10.22
C LEU A 154 7.48 -1.70 10.65
N ASP A 155 6.80 -1.45 11.77
CA ASP A 155 6.52 -0.11 12.27
C ASP A 155 7.76 0.51 12.90
N CYS A 156 8.26 1.57 12.30
CA CYS A 156 9.49 2.27 12.73
C CYS A 156 9.24 3.36 13.78
N ARG A 157 8.00 3.67 14.15
CA ARG A 157 7.67 4.80 15.05
C ARG A 157 8.31 4.70 16.42
N THR A 158 8.40 3.50 16.96
CA THR A 158 8.93 3.28 18.31
C THR A 158 10.32 2.68 18.33
N LYS A 159 10.69 1.98 17.25
CA LYS A 159 11.97 1.29 17.12
C LYS A 159 12.40 1.25 15.66
N ARG A 160 13.67 1.57 15.37
CA ARG A 160 14.23 1.42 14.03
C ARG A 160 14.15 -0.01 13.55
N LEU A 161 13.92 -0.19 12.25
CA LEU A 161 13.97 -1.53 11.65
C LEU A 161 15.34 -2.14 11.84
N GLU A 162 15.35 -3.43 12.10
CA GLU A 162 16.56 -4.24 12.18
C GLU A 162 16.32 -5.52 11.40
N ASP A 163 17.23 -5.85 10.47
CA ASP A 163 17.21 -7.09 9.71
C ASP A 163 17.96 -8.22 10.45
N LYS A 164 17.96 -9.42 9.88
CA LYS A 164 18.64 -10.59 10.46
C LYS A 164 20.16 -10.43 10.55
N ASN A 165 20.75 -9.49 9.81
CA ASN A 165 22.18 -9.20 9.80
C ASN A 165 22.56 -8.01 10.71
N ALA A 166 21.62 -7.57 11.57
CA ALA A 166 21.76 -6.42 12.46
C ALA A 166 21.96 -5.07 11.75
N ASN A 167 21.63 -4.98 10.45
CA ASN A 167 21.53 -3.69 9.78
C ASN A 167 20.29 -2.95 10.29
N LYS A 168 20.41 -1.63 10.49
CA LYS A 168 19.35 -0.79 11.01
C LYS A 168 18.96 0.31 10.03
N SER A 169 17.69 0.72 10.07
CA SER A 169 17.26 1.92 9.35
C SER A 169 17.68 3.18 10.11
N ASP A 170 18.10 4.22 9.38
CA ASP A 170 18.45 5.52 9.96
C ASP A 170 17.22 6.41 10.12
N ARG A 171 16.16 6.18 9.35
CA ARG A 171 14.91 6.94 9.40
C ARG A 171 13.68 6.06 9.61
N ASP A 172 12.58 6.71 9.92
CA ASP A 172 11.24 6.13 9.89
C ASP A 172 10.77 6.02 8.44
N ILE A 173 10.91 4.83 7.85
CA ILE A 173 10.56 4.56 6.45
C ILE A 173 9.23 3.81 6.31
N CYS A 174 8.80 3.12 7.37
CA CYS A 174 7.59 2.29 7.33
C CYS A 174 6.78 2.46 8.62
N GLN A 175 5.49 2.68 8.47
CA GLN A 175 4.54 2.71 9.58
C GLN A 175 3.40 1.73 9.35
N PHE A 176 2.88 1.18 10.44
CA PHE A 176 1.70 0.32 10.44
C PHE A 176 0.59 0.94 11.28
N VAL A 177 -0.62 0.96 10.75
CA VAL A 177 -1.83 1.40 11.47
C VAL A 177 -2.97 0.41 11.25
N ARG A 178 -3.86 0.26 12.23
CA ARG A 178 -5.10 -0.49 12.05
C ARG A 178 -6.22 0.48 11.70
N TYR A 179 -6.93 0.19 10.63
CA TYR A 179 -8.09 0.99 10.21
C TYR A 179 -9.12 1.18 11.34
N LYS A 180 -9.34 0.15 12.16
CA LYS A 180 -10.31 0.21 13.25
C LYS A 180 -9.99 1.25 14.34
N ASP A 181 -8.71 1.61 14.50
CA ASP A 181 -8.29 2.61 15.48
C ASP A 181 -8.68 4.04 15.06
N PHE A 182 -9.08 4.21 13.80
CA PHE A 182 -9.50 5.49 13.20
C PHE A 182 -10.95 5.48 12.71
N ARG A 183 -11.75 4.43 13.03
CA ARG A 183 -13.12 4.25 12.53
C ARG A 183 -14.02 5.46 12.79
N ASP A 184 -13.86 6.08 13.98
CA ASP A 184 -14.69 7.20 14.43
C ASP A 184 -14.18 8.57 13.92
N ASN A 185 -12.96 8.62 13.40
CA ASN A 185 -12.38 9.81 12.83
C ASN A 185 -11.42 9.44 11.69
N PRO A 186 -11.94 9.17 10.47
CA PRO A 186 -11.13 8.76 9.32
C PRO A 186 -10.07 9.78 8.91
N ASP A 187 -10.33 11.08 9.11
CA ASP A 187 -9.40 12.16 8.74
C ASP A 187 -8.06 12.04 9.47
N LYS A 188 -8.07 11.43 10.67
CA LYS A 188 -6.83 11.15 11.42
C LYS A 188 -5.93 10.11 10.74
N ILE A 189 -6.46 9.25 9.87
CA ILE A 189 -5.60 8.38 9.05
C ILE A 189 -4.76 9.24 8.12
N ALA A 190 -5.39 10.22 7.48
CA ALA A 190 -4.73 11.15 6.58
C ALA A 190 -3.62 11.93 7.27
N GLU A 191 -3.92 12.55 8.41
CA GLU A 191 -2.95 13.26 9.24
C GLU A 191 -1.78 12.34 9.64
N HIS A 192 -2.09 11.11 10.04
CA HIS A 192 -1.10 10.13 10.46
C HIS A 192 -0.17 9.72 9.30
N LEU A 193 -0.72 9.50 8.11
CA LEU A 193 0.07 9.16 6.92
C LEU A 193 1.03 10.28 6.51
N LEU A 194 0.66 11.54 6.73
CA LEU A 194 1.53 12.68 6.43
C LEU A 194 2.74 12.74 7.37
N THR A 195 2.65 12.23 8.59
CA THR A 195 3.78 12.28 9.54
C THR A 195 4.97 11.41 9.12
N ILE A 196 4.75 10.42 8.23
CA ILE A 196 5.84 9.58 7.72
C ILE A 196 6.65 10.24 6.59
N ILE A 197 6.08 11.27 5.96
CA ILE A 197 6.76 12.00 4.89
C ILE A 197 7.80 12.92 5.52
N PRO A 198 9.09 12.81 5.12
CA PRO A 198 10.12 13.72 5.63
C PRO A 198 9.77 15.18 5.31
N SER A 199 9.95 16.07 6.28
CA SER A 199 9.83 17.53 6.15
C SER A 199 10.99 18.13 5.37
#